data_12dbe0ab98504ab7790537e42831fc14
#
_entry.id   12dbe0ab98504ab7790537e42831fc14
#
_cell.length_a   1.000
_cell.length_b   1.000
_cell.length_c   1.000
_cell.angle_alpha   90.00
_cell.angle_beta   90.00
_cell.angle_gamma   90.00
#
_symmetry.space_group_name_H-M   'P 1'
#
loop_
_entity.id
_entity.type
_entity.pdbx_description
1 polymer ?
#
loop_
_entity_poly.entity_id
_entity_poly.type
_entity_poly.pdbx_seq_one_letter_code
_entity_poly.pdbx_strand_id
1 'polypeptide(L)'
;KITGGNLSLVVATLGTDHEINTDGKILFLEETNEASYRIDRMLQQLRLAGKFDKLQGIILGDFKNPKQADPTDMTIDEVFYDNFGKLNIPIIKNFKSGHVRPFITVPIGAKAKMDTYNRQIIIEKTTK
;
A
#
# COMPACT_ATOMS: atom_id res chain seq x y z
N LYS A 1 3.25 -4.22 13.00
CA LYS A 1 1.89 -4.68 12.63
C LYS A 1 1.55 -4.23 11.22
N ILE A 2 0.66 -4.99 10.54
CA ILE A 2 0.12 -4.61 9.24
C ILE A 2 -1.09 -3.69 9.45
N THR A 3 -1.16 -2.62 8.65
CA THR A 3 -2.31 -1.69 8.59
C THR A 3 -2.57 -1.34 7.12
N GLY A 4 -3.75 -0.83 6.79
CA GLY A 4 -4.06 -0.44 5.42
C GLY A 4 -5.27 -1.16 4.84
N GLY A 5 -5.34 -1.25 3.54
CA GLY A 5 -6.44 -1.83 2.77
C GLY A 5 -6.56 -1.19 1.39
N ASN A 6 -7.79 -1.03 0.90
CA ASN A 6 -8.04 -0.34 -0.35
C ASN A 6 -7.63 1.14 -0.24
N LEU A 7 -6.83 1.63 -1.21
CA LEU A 7 -6.23 2.97 -1.17
C LEU A 7 -7.28 4.07 -1.11
N SER A 8 -8.33 3.99 -1.92
CA SER A 8 -9.42 4.97 -1.93
C SER A 8 -10.10 5.07 -0.57
N LEU A 9 -10.36 3.94 0.09
CA LEU A 9 -10.98 3.90 1.41
C LEU A 9 -10.05 4.44 2.51
N VAL A 10 -8.77 4.10 2.45
CA VAL A 10 -7.77 4.63 3.40
C VAL A 10 -7.69 6.15 3.30
N VAL A 11 -7.64 6.69 2.09
CA VAL A 11 -7.59 8.15 1.87
C VAL A 11 -8.88 8.84 2.30
N ALA A 12 -10.03 8.21 2.08
CA ALA A 12 -11.33 8.78 2.44
C ALA A 12 -11.49 9.01 3.96
N THR A 13 -10.71 8.32 4.80
CA THR A 13 -10.78 8.48 6.26
C THR A 13 -9.80 9.52 6.82
N LEU A 14 -8.92 10.11 5.99
CA LEU A 14 -7.96 11.12 6.45
C LEU A 14 -8.68 12.35 7.03
N GLY A 15 -8.18 12.83 8.17
CA GLY A 15 -8.77 13.95 8.89
C GLY A 15 -10.02 13.61 9.71
N THR A 16 -10.38 12.34 9.85
CA THR A 16 -11.50 11.86 10.69
C THR A 16 -10.99 11.06 11.88
N ASP A 17 -11.89 10.74 12.82
CA ASP A 17 -11.60 9.87 13.97
C ASP A 17 -11.22 8.43 13.55
N HIS A 18 -11.49 8.07 12.29
CA HIS A 18 -11.17 6.76 11.70
C HIS A 18 -9.89 6.79 10.87
N GLU A 19 -9.16 7.88 10.92
CA GLU A 19 -7.90 8.01 10.18
C GLU A 19 -6.91 6.92 10.56
N ILE A 20 -6.29 6.34 9.52
CA ILE A 20 -5.32 5.27 9.70
C ILE A 20 -4.08 5.74 10.47
N ASN A 21 -3.67 4.97 11.46
CA ASN A 21 -2.37 5.14 12.11
C ASN A 21 -1.33 4.23 11.45
N THR A 22 -0.29 4.81 10.88
CA THR A 22 0.79 4.11 10.17
C THR A 22 2.12 4.07 10.94
N ASP A 23 2.22 4.75 12.08
CA ASP A 23 3.45 4.85 12.87
C ASP A 23 3.97 3.48 13.31
N GLY A 24 5.19 3.15 12.91
CA GLY A 24 5.83 1.88 13.24
C GLY A 24 5.20 0.63 12.61
N LYS A 25 4.41 0.80 11.54
CA LYS A 25 3.65 -0.29 10.92
C LYS A 25 4.09 -0.55 9.48
N ILE A 26 3.65 -1.69 8.96
CA ILE A 26 3.75 -2.05 7.55
C ILE A 26 2.43 -1.64 6.90
N LEU A 27 2.50 -0.79 5.90
CA LEU A 27 1.33 -0.31 5.16
C LEU A 27 1.02 -1.26 3.99
N PHE A 28 -0.17 -1.85 4.00
CA PHE A 28 -0.71 -2.61 2.87
C PHE A 28 -1.67 -1.72 2.08
N LEU A 29 -1.48 -1.65 0.76
CA LEU A 29 -2.36 -0.92 -0.15
C LEU A 29 -2.69 -1.78 -1.36
N GLU A 30 -3.93 -1.73 -1.81
CA GLU A 30 -4.41 -2.29 -3.07
C GLU A 30 -5.44 -1.35 -3.70
N GLU A 31 -5.72 -1.46 -4.99
CA GLU A 31 -6.73 -0.65 -5.66
C GLU A 31 -7.25 -1.35 -6.92
N THR A 32 -8.44 -0.97 -7.36
CA THR A 32 -9.04 -1.53 -8.57
C THR A 32 -9.74 -0.47 -9.41
N ASN A 33 -9.51 -0.55 -10.74
CA ASN A 33 -10.16 0.27 -11.76
C ASN A 33 -9.93 1.80 -11.64
N GLU A 34 -8.89 2.23 -10.92
CA GLU A 34 -8.53 3.63 -10.80
C GLU A 34 -7.50 4.06 -11.85
N ALA A 35 -7.60 5.32 -12.28
CA ALA A 35 -6.61 5.90 -13.17
C ALA A 35 -5.28 6.14 -12.43
N SER A 36 -4.15 5.96 -13.13
CA SER A 36 -2.81 6.11 -12.53
C SER A 36 -2.61 7.50 -11.91
N TYR A 37 -3.09 8.58 -12.54
CA TYR A 37 -3.00 9.92 -11.97
C TYR A 37 -3.83 10.10 -10.69
N ARG A 38 -4.93 9.36 -10.52
CA ARG A 38 -5.73 9.37 -9.28
C ARG A 38 -5.04 8.60 -8.18
N ILE A 39 -4.42 7.47 -8.52
CA ILE A 39 -3.58 6.72 -7.58
C ILE A 39 -2.43 7.60 -7.10
N ASP A 40 -1.75 8.29 -8.02
CA ASP A 40 -0.68 9.24 -7.67
C ASP A 40 -1.19 10.31 -6.69
N ARG A 41 -2.31 10.98 -7.03
CA ARG A 41 -2.91 12.00 -6.16
C ARG A 41 -3.21 11.46 -4.75
N MET A 42 -3.77 10.25 -4.64
CA MET A 42 -4.08 9.63 -3.35
C MET A 42 -2.81 9.31 -2.55
N LEU A 43 -1.77 8.82 -3.20
CA LEU A 43 -0.47 8.58 -2.55
C LEU A 43 0.19 9.89 -2.10
N GLN A 44 0.12 10.95 -2.91
CA GLN A 44 0.56 12.29 -2.52
C GLN A 44 -0.20 12.79 -1.28
N GLN A 45 -1.51 12.57 -1.22
CA GLN A 45 -2.32 12.96 -0.07
C GLN A 45 -1.89 12.21 1.20
N LEU A 46 -1.62 10.90 1.13
CA LEU A 46 -1.07 10.14 2.25
C LEU A 46 0.30 10.67 2.69
N ARG A 47 1.16 11.02 1.74
CA ARG A 47 2.48 11.61 2.02
C ARG A 47 2.33 12.94 2.76
N LEU A 48 1.50 13.86 2.25
CA LEU A 48 1.26 15.17 2.86
C LEU A 48 0.63 15.05 4.25
N ALA A 49 -0.15 14.00 4.50
CA ALA A 49 -0.70 13.67 5.81
C ALA A 49 0.33 12.97 6.74
N GLY A 50 1.61 12.87 6.36
CA GLY A 50 2.68 12.27 7.17
C GLY A 50 2.59 10.75 7.30
N LYS A 51 1.78 10.07 6.48
CA LYS A 51 1.52 8.63 6.63
C LYS A 51 2.70 7.74 6.24
N PHE A 52 3.72 8.30 5.57
CA PHE A 52 4.93 7.57 5.19
C PHE A 52 6.11 7.80 6.13
N ASP A 53 6.04 8.77 7.05
CA ASP A 53 7.20 9.26 7.80
C ASP A 53 7.82 8.21 8.75
N LYS A 54 6.99 7.34 9.32
CA LYS A 54 7.43 6.33 10.31
C LYS A 54 7.06 4.91 9.92
N LEU A 55 6.83 4.65 8.63
CA LEU A 55 6.56 3.31 8.14
C LEU A 55 7.77 2.38 8.34
N GLN A 56 7.48 1.11 8.62
CA GLN A 56 8.48 0.04 8.67
C GLN A 56 8.57 -0.74 7.36
N GLY A 57 7.63 -0.54 6.45
CA GLY A 57 7.61 -1.17 5.15
C GLY A 57 6.28 -0.95 4.43
N ILE A 58 6.27 -1.29 3.14
CA ILE A 58 5.07 -1.18 2.28
C ILE A 58 4.85 -2.51 1.56
N ILE A 59 3.61 -2.96 1.56
CA ILE A 59 3.12 -4.09 0.75
C ILE A 59 2.13 -3.52 -0.26
N LEU A 60 2.50 -3.54 -1.54
CA LEU A 60 1.61 -3.20 -2.64
C LEU A 60 0.96 -4.49 -3.14
N GLY A 61 -0.33 -4.61 -2.91
CA GLY A 61 -1.14 -5.70 -3.40
C GLY A 61 -1.44 -5.58 -4.89
N ASP A 62 -2.59 -6.09 -5.29
CA ASP A 62 -3.04 -5.93 -6.67
C ASP A 62 -3.53 -4.50 -6.91
N PHE A 63 -2.96 -3.85 -7.92
CA PHE A 63 -3.51 -2.65 -8.52
C PHE A 63 -4.11 -3.06 -9.86
N LYS A 64 -5.36 -3.52 -9.80
CA LYS A 64 -6.03 -4.12 -10.95
C LYS A 64 -6.52 -3.06 -11.93
N ASN A 65 -6.20 -3.26 -13.22
CA ASN A 65 -6.64 -2.40 -14.31
C ASN A 65 -6.32 -0.91 -14.06
N PRO A 66 -5.09 -0.54 -13.72
CA PRO A 66 -4.74 0.86 -13.64
C PRO A 66 -4.92 1.46 -15.04
N LYS A 67 -5.81 2.44 -15.16
CA LYS A 67 -6.10 3.06 -16.45
C LYS A 67 -5.17 4.24 -16.65
N GLN A 68 -4.53 4.31 -17.79
CA GLN A 68 -3.98 5.56 -18.30
C GLN A 68 -5.12 6.27 -19.03
N ALA A 69 -5.53 7.43 -18.53
CA ALA A 69 -6.57 8.24 -19.18
C ALA A 69 -6.03 8.89 -20.46
N ASP A 70 -4.73 9.16 -20.48
CA ASP A 70 -3.98 9.70 -21.61
C ASP A 70 -2.68 8.89 -21.78
N PRO A 71 -2.18 8.66 -23.02
CA PRO A 71 -0.89 7.99 -23.26
C PRO A 71 0.33 8.66 -22.59
N THR A 72 0.21 9.94 -22.23
CA THR A 72 1.25 10.70 -21.53
C THR A 72 1.19 10.57 -20.01
N ASP A 73 0.11 9.95 -19.47
CA ASP A 73 0.01 9.68 -18.04
C ASP A 73 1.09 8.70 -17.58
N MET A 74 1.56 8.87 -16.36
CA MET A 74 2.48 7.94 -15.72
C MET A 74 1.89 6.53 -15.68
N THR A 75 2.71 5.54 -15.91
CA THR A 75 2.39 4.15 -15.61
C THR A 75 2.29 3.95 -14.10
N ILE A 76 1.64 2.88 -13.66
CA ILE A 76 1.53 2.59 -12.22
C ILE A 76 2.93 2.36 -11.58
N ASP A 77 3.88 1.78 -12.30
CA ASP A 77 5.23 1.59 -11.81
C ASP A 77 5.99 2.92 -11.64
N GLU A 78 5.79 3.87 -12.54
CA GLU A 78 6.33 5.23 -12.41
C GLU A 78 5.72 5.97 -11.23
N VAL A 79 4.40 5.84 -11.02
CA VAL A 79 3.71 6.39 -9.83
C VAL A 79 4.31 5.83 -8.54
N PHE A 80 4.54 4.52 -8.47
CA PHE A 80 5.15 3.91 -7.30
C PHE A 80 6.59 4.37 -7.09
N TYR A 81 7.37 4.46 -8.15
CA TYR A 81 8.74 4.93 -8.07
C TYR A 81 8.81 6.39 -7.56
N ASP A 82 7.95 7.27 -8.08
CA ASP A 82 7.90 8.68 -7.67
C ASP A 82 7.49 8.84 -6.21
N ASN A 83 6.50 8.06 -5.75
CA ASN A 83 6.00 8.17 -4.38
C ASN A 83 6.87 7.46 -3.34
N PHE A 84 7.48 6.33 -3.68
CA PHE A 84 8.15 5.46 -2.72
C PHE A 84 9.66 5.31 -2.94
N GLY A 85 10.18 5.69 -4.10
CA GLY A 85 11.57 5.43 -4.47
C GLY A 85 12.63 6.10 -3.56
N LYS A 86 12.24 7.13 -2.82
CA LYS A 86 13.12 7.82 -1.85
C LYS A 86 12.95 7.32 -0.41
N LEU A 87 12.01 6.40 -0.16
CA LEU A 87 11.82 5.82 1.16
C LEU A 87 12.87 4.74 1.39
N ASN A 88 13.62 4.85 2.47
CA ASN A 88 14.62 3.85 2.85
C ASN A 88 13.99 2.73 3.72
N ILE A 89 12.96 2.10 3.20
CA ILE A 89 12.21 1.02 3.86
C ILE A 89 11.96 -0.13 2.88
N PRO A 90 11.75 -1.36 3.35
CA PRO A 90 11.41 -2.47 2.48
C PRO A 90 10.04 -2.28 1.80
N ILE A 91 10.00 -2.53 0.48
CA ILE A 91 8.79 -2.45 -0.32
C ILE A 91 8.64 -3.74 -1.12
N ILE A 92 7.49 -4.38 -1.01
CA ILE A 92 7.10 -5.54 -1.82
C ILE A 92 5.93 -5.11 -2.71
N LYS A 93 6.05 -5.33 -4.00
CA LYS A 93 4.96 -5.07 -4.97
C LYS A 93 4.45 -6.38 -5.59
N ASN A 94 3.28 -6.30 -6.22
CA ASN A 94 2.60 -7.44 -6.85
C ASN A 94 2.28 -8.57 -5.85
N PHE A 95 2.05 -8.22 -4.59
CA PHE A 95 1.57 -9.19 -3.62
C PHE A 95 0.13 -9.58 -3.98
N LYS A 96 -0.13 -10.88 -4.13
CA LYS A 96 -1.43 -11.38 -4.62
C LYS A 96 -2.52 -11.22 -3.56
N SER A 97 -2.92 -10.00 -3.30
CA SER A 97 -4.03 -9.66 -2.43
C SER A 97 -4.71 -8.39 -2.92
N GLY A 98 -6.02 -8.42 -3.02
CA GLY A 98 -6.85 -7.35 -3.54
C GLY A 98 -8.04 -7.91 -4.33
N HIS A 99 -8.32 -7.35 -5.51
CA HIS A 99 -9.48 -7.68 -6.34
C HIS A 99 -9.22 -8.70 -7.47
N VAL A 100 -8.15 -9.49 -7.40
CA VAL A 100 -7.82 -10.54 -8.37
C VAL A 100 -7.82 -11.92 -7.72
N ARG A 101 -8.03 -12.98 -8.51
CA ARG A 101 -7.98 -14.37 -8.05
C ARG A 101 -6.84 -15.13 -8.75
N PRO A 102 -6.18 -16.08 -8.07
CA PRO A 102 -6.29 -16.38 -6.63
C PRO A 102 -5.72 -15.24 -5.79
N PHE A 103 -6.23 -15.05 -4.57
CA PHE A 103 -5.70 -14.03 -3.66
C PHE A 103 -5.29 -14.64 -2.31
N ILE A 104 -4.36 -13.94 -1.64
CA ILE A 104 -3.90 -14.27 -0.29
C ILE A 104 -4.56 -13.30 0.70
N THR A 105 -5.10 -13.82 1.78
CA THR A 105 -5.67 -12.99 2.85
C THR A 105 -4.55 -12.26 3.61
N VAL A 106 -4.67 -10.95 3.74
CA VAL A 106 -3.78 -10.13 4.56
C VAL A 106 -4.42 -9.90 5.92
N PRO A 107 -3.84 -10.41 7.02
CA PRO A 107 -4.40 -10.22 8.35
C PRO A 107 -4.06 -8.83 8.89
N ILE A 108 -4.93 -7.86 8.67
CA ILE A 108 -4.79 -6.51 9.20
C ILE A 108 -4.73 -6.55 10.72
N GLY A 109 -3.81 -5.80 11.33
CA GLY A 109 -3.56 -5.77 12.76
C GLY A 109 -2.57 -6.83 13.26
N ALA A 110 -2.27 -7.87 12.47
CA ALA A 110 -1.29 -8.88 12.84
C ALA A 110 0.13 -8.32 12.87
N LYS A 111 0.97 -8.88 13.73
CA LYS A 111 2.41 -8.63 13.69
C LYS A 111 3.02 -9.35 12.48
N ALA A 112 3.90 -8.66 11.78
CA ALA A 112 4.56 -9.21 10.62
C ALA A 112 6.00 -8.68 10.50
N LYS A 113 6.84 -9.45 9.81
CA LYS A 113 8.19 -9.09 9.40
C LYS A 113 8.30 -9.19 7.89
N MET A 114 8.91 -8.20 7.26
CA MET A 114 9.24 -8.24 5.84
C MET A 114 10.69 -8.69 5.67
N ASP A 115 10.90 -9.68 4.82
CA ASP A 115 12.22 -10.17 4.42
C ASP A 115 12.34 -9.99 2.90
N THR A 116 12.96 -8.91 2.49
CA THR A 116 13.13 -8.58 1.06
C THR A 116 14.17 -9.46 0.38
N TYR A 117 15.12 -10.01 1.13
CA TYR A 117 16.12 -10.92 0.58
C TYR A 117 15.47 -12.23 0.11
N ASN A 118 14.64 -12.84 0.98
CA ASN A 118 13.90 -14.06 0.66
C ASN A 118 12.54 -13.79 -0.01
N ARG A 119 12.17 -12.52 -0.22
CA ARG A 119 10.86 -12.10 -0.78
C ARG A 119 9.67 -12.66 -0.01
N GLN A 120 9.74 -12.57 1.32
CA GLN A 120 8.74 -13.16 2.22
C GLN A 120 8.12 -12.10 3.13
N ILE A 121 6.86 -12.34 3.47
CA ILE A 121 6.17 -11.67 4.55
C ILE A 121 5.84 -12.75 5.58
N ILE A 122 6.46 -12.65 6.75
CA ILE A 122 6.29 -13.60 7.84
C ILE A 122 5.26 -13.04 8.80
N ILE A 123 4.13 -13.72 8.95
CA ILE A 123 3.09 -13.35 9.91
C ILE A 123 3.35 -14.11 11.21
N GLU A 124 3.44 -13.39 12.32
CA GLU A 124 3.55 -14.03 13.64
C GLU A 124 2.19 -14.66 14.00
N LYS A 125 2.24 -15.87 14.56
CA LYS A 125 1.03 -16.52 15.10
C LYS A 125 0.40 -15.60 16.16
N THR A 126 -0.86 -15.28 16.00
CA THR A 126 -1.65 -14.70 17.08
C THR A 126 -1.95 -15.83 18.07
N THR A 127 -1.21 -15.90 19.16
CA THR A 127 -1.64 -16.68 20.31
C THR A 127 -2.90 -16.04 20.89
N LYS A 128 -3.96 -16.84 21.02
CA LYS A 128 -5.15 -16.46 21.78
C LYS A 128 -4.81 -16.28 23.26
#